data_390c475c9a445f19b4769bf685d98e4c
#
_entry.id   390c475c9a445f19b4769bf685d98e4c
#
_cell.length_a   1.000
_cell.length_b   1.000
_cell.length_c   1.000
_cell.angle_alpha   90.00
_cell.angle_beta   90.00
_cell.angle_gamma   90.00
#
_symmetry.space_group_name_H-M   'P 1'
#
loop_
_entity.id
_entity.type
_entity.pdbx_description
1 polymer ?
#
loop_
_entity_poly.entity_id
_entity_poly.type
_entity_poly.pdbx_seq_one_letter_code
_entity_poly.pdbx_strand_id
1 'polypeptide(L)'
;DNYRDRRTSCWKDIFRTSVDDMFFAYSRPQDMGNRMETDWIALSKPQEDQALWVGAASPRAPLEVSVLRYTPKELNDAKSLDRLPEKNKVIVNLDAFQMGLGGSSCGPRPLAKYQTLSGATALGFVLAPSSALLNLARTGLAVPHSPVIERDGDGMVSLTSSTPEAEIKYSVNKGPEKTYRNPFKLPEGEVRAWAASMKSGKVPSTSPGERKF
;
A
#
# COMPACT_ATOMS: atom_id res chain seq x y z
N ASP A 1 -12.22 0.03 -17.59
CA ASP A 1 -10.89 0.30 -18.13
C ASP A 1 -10.72 1.76 -18.42
N ASN A 2 -9.57 2.31 -18.14
CA ASN A 2 -9.23 3.63 -18.64
C ASN A 2 -7.78 3.68 -19.14
N TYR A 3 -7.57 4.49 -20.15
CA TYR A 3 -6.29 4.64 -20.83
C TYR A 3 -6.01 6.12 -21.12
N ARG A 4 -4.75 6.48 -21.20
CA ARG A 4 -4.30 7.88 -21.30
C ARG A 4 -4.84 8.64 -22.51
N ASP A 5 -5.17 7.96 -23.59
CA ASP A 5 -5.80 8.52 -24.78
C ASP A 5 -7.34 8.45 -24.79
N ARG A 6 -7.95 8.06 -23.67
CA ARG A 6 -9.41 7.93 -23.46
C ARG A 6 -9.87 8.65 -22.19
N ARG A 7 -9.47 9.90 -22.03
CA ARG A 7 -9.72 10.69 -20.80
C ARG A 7 -11.12 11.26 -20.67
N THR A 8 -11.90 11.31 -21.71
CA THR A 8 -13.21 12.00 -21.72
C THR A 8 -14.23 11.46 -20.71
N SER A 9 -14.05 10.24 -20.25
CA SER A 9 -14.94 9.60 -19.27
C SER A 9 -14.19 9.16 -17.99
N CYS A 10 -13.04 9.78 -17.74
CA CYS A 10 -12.23 9.41 -16.59
C CYS A 10 -12.42 10.39 -15.44
N TRP A 11 -12.62 9.83 -14.25
CA TRP A 11 -12.82 10.56 -13.02
C TRP A 11 -11.71 10.14 -12.04
N LYS A 12 -11.22 11.06 -11.27
CA LYS A 12 -10.32 10.78 -10.15
C LYS A 12 -11.10 10.87 -8.85
N ASP A 13 -11.25 9.73 -8.20
CA ASP A 13 -11.97 9.61 -6.93
C ASP A 13 -11.52 8.33 -6.21
N ILE A 14 -12.12 8.05 -5.06
CA ILE A 14 -11.95 6.80 -4.33
C ILE A 14 -13.08 5.85 -4.72
N PHE A 15 -12.72 4.79 -5.42
CA PHE A 15 -13.67 3.78 -5.87
C PHE A 15 -13.58 2.54 -4.99
N ARG A 16 -14.72 1.89 -4.76
CA ARG A 16 -14.81 0.59 -4.09
C ARG A 16 -15.53 -0.38 -5.00
N THR A 17 -14.93 -1.55 -5.20
CA THR A 17 -15.48 -2.60 -6.06
C THR A 17 -14.92 -3.96 -5.64
N SER A 18 -15.53 -5.04 -6.08
CA SER A 18 -14.94 -6.36 -5.96
C SER A 18 -13.97 -6.64 -7.12
N VAL A 19 -13.04 -7.60 -6.91
CA VAL A 19 -12.14 -8.05 -7.99
C VAL A 19 -12.92 -8.66 -9.15
N ASP A 20 -14.04 -9.32 -8.86
CA ASP A 20 -14.87 -9.95 -9.90
C ASP A 20 -15.62 -8.92 -10.74
N ASP A 21 -16.02 -7.79 -10.17
CA ASP A 21 -16.66 -6.69 -10.89
C ASP A 21 -15.68 -5.89 -11.76
N MET A 22 -14.38 -6.07 -11.56
CA MET A 22 -13.36 -5.47 -12.44
C MET A 22 -13.17 -6.24 -13.75
N PHE A 23 -13.67 -7.47 -13.80
CA PHE A 23 -13.58 -8.31 -14.98
C PHE A 23 -14.73 -8.04 -15.95
N PHE A 24 -14.42 -7.78 -17.23
CA PHE A 24 -15.39 -7.68 -18.29
C PHE A 24 -15.36 -8.93 -19.17
N ALA A 25 -16.51 -9.58 -19.32
CA ALA A 25 -16.63 -10.84 -20.04
C ALA A 25 -16.66 -10.63 -21.56
N TYR A 26 -15.53 -10.23 -22.14
CA TYR A 26 -15.38 -10.21 -23.60
C TYR A 26 -15.55 -11.63 -24.18
N SER A 27 -16.22 -11.76 -25.31
CA SER A 27 -16.42 -13.05 -25.99
C SER A 27 -15.10 -13.80 -26.21
N ARG A 28 -14.04 -13.07 -26.55
CA ARG A 28 -12.67 -13.55 -26.51
C ARG A 28 -11.95 -12.80 -25.37
N PRO A 29 -11.44 -13.52 -24.36
CA PRO A 29 -10.66 -12.91 -23.30
C PRO A 29 -9.49 -12.10 -23.84
N GLN A 30 -9.21 -10.99 -23.20
CA GLN A 30 -8.10 -10.09 -23.54
C GLN A 30 -7.67 -9.33 -22.30
N ASP A 31 -6.52 -8.69 -22.36
CA ASP A 31 -6.06 -7.80 -21.30
C ASP A 31 -7.07 -6.67 -21.06
N MET A 32 -7.34 -6.39 -19.79
CA MET A 32 -8.35 -5.43 -19.35
C MET A 32 -8.12 -4.97 -17.93
N GLY A 33 -8.99 -4.12 -17.43
CA GLY A 33 -9.03 -3.74 -16.02
C GLY A 33 -8.09 -2.59 -15.66
N ASN A 34 -7.36 -2.01 -16.63
CA ASN A 34 -6.43 -0.93 -16.35
C ASN A 34 -7.13 0.28 -15.72
N ARG A 35 -6.50 0.82 -14.68
CA ARG A 35 -6.83 2.09 -13.99
C ARG A 35 -5.61 2.98 -14.03
N MET A 36 -5.68 4.01 -14.88
CA MET A 36 -4.57 4.95 -15.04
C MET A 36 -4.47 5.92 -13.86
N GLU A 37 -3.29 6.48 -13.67
CA GLU A 37 -3.01 7.52 -12.69
C GLU A 37 -3.47 7.16 -11.26
N THR A 38 -3.29 5.89 -10.91
CA THR A 38 -3.66 5.35 -9.61
C THR A 38 -2.60 5.72 -8.56
N ASP A 39 -3.02 6.42 -7.52
CA ASP A 39 -2.13 6.79 -6.41
C ASP A 39 -1.93 5.63 -5.45
N TRP A 40 -2.99 4.87 -5.18
CA TRP A 40 -2.97 3.71 -4.30
C TRP A 40 -4.18 2.79 -4.52
N ILE A 41 -4.03 1.54 -4.12
CA ILE A 41 -5.10 0.56 -3.97
C ILE A 41 -5.04 -0.07 -2.59
N ALA A 42 -6.18 -0.54 -2.10
CA ALA A 42 -6.28 -1.36 -0.89
C ALA A 42 -7.05 -2.64 -1.21
N LEU A 43 -6.43 -3.77 -0.91
CA LEU A 43 -7.00 -5.10 -1.11
C LEU A 43 -7.32 -5.71 0.24
N SER A 44 -8.59 -6.00 0.49
CA SER A 44 -9.05 -6.68 1.71
C SER A 44 -9.92 -7.86 1.35
N LYS A 45 -9.99 -8.85 2.25
CA LYS A 45 -11.04 -9.85 2.16
C LYS A 45 -12.35 -9.31 2.75
N PRO A 46 -13.49 -9.82 2.30
CA PRO A 46 -14.76 -9.49 2.91
C PRO A 46 -14.71 -9.77 4.43
N GLN A 47 -15.21 -8.82 5.22
CA GLN A 47 -15.30 -8.92 6.69
C GLN A 47 -13.96 -8.97 7.45
N GLU A 48 -12.84 -8.68 6.79
CA GLU A 48 -11.55 -8.50 7.45
C GLU A 48 -11.20 -7.00 7.52
N ASP A 49 -10.76 -6.54 8.69
CA ASP A 49 -10.32 -5.15 8.91
C ASP A 49 -8.92 -4.90 8.31
N GLN A 50 -8.20 -5.97 7.99
CA GLN A 50 -6.87 -5.88 7.43
C GLN A 50 -6.92 -5.75 5.90
N ALA A 51 -6.11 -4.86 5.38
CA ALA A 51 -5.93 -4.66 3.95
C ALA A 51 -4.45 -4.58 3.58
N LEU A 52 -4.10 -5.15 2.43
CA LEU A 52 -2.82 -4.86 1.78
C LEU A 52 -2.96 -3.56 1.00
N TRP A 53 -2.18 -2.57 1.37
CA TRP A 53 -2.10 -1.28 0.68
C TRP A 53 -0.93 -1.28 -0.28
N VAL A 54 -1.19 -0.86 -1.50
CA VAL A 54 -0.19 -0.70 -2.56
C VAL A 54 -0.29 0.72 -3.08
N GLY A 55 0.78 1.46 -3.12
CA GLY A 55 0.76 2.81 -3.62
C GLY A 55 1.99 3.18 -4.42
N ALA A 56 1.85 4.16 -5.30
CA ALA A 56 2.97 4.75 -5.98
C ALA A 56 4.00 5.28 -4.96
N ALA A 57 5.28 5.03 -5.19
CA ALA A 57 6.34 5.55 -4.32
C ALA A 57 6.42 7.07 -4.34
N SER A 58 5.94 7.70 -5.41
CA SER A 58 5.87 9.16 -5.55
C SER A 58 4.51 9.58 -6.12
N PRO A 59 3.86 10.60 -5.56
CA PRO A 59 2.61 11.14 -6.11
C PRO A 59 2.81 11.79 -7.50
N ARG A 60 4.05 12.06 -7.91
CA ARG A 60 4.38 12.57 -9.25
C ARG A 60 4.55 11.48 -10.29
N ALA A 61 4.58 10.20 -9.86
CA ALA A 61 4.68 9.04 -10.73
C ALA A 61 3.61 8.01 -10.33
N PRO A 62 2.32 8.31 -10.59
CA PRO A 62 1.22 7.39 -10.30
C PRO A 62 1.35 6.12 -11.14
N LEU A 63 0.74 5.05 -10.65
CA LEU A 63 0.76 3.74 -11.29
C LEU A 63 -0.38 3.59 -12.31
N GLU A 64 -0.16 2.74 -13.27
CA GLU A 64 -1.23 2.07 -14.01
C GLU A 64 -1.47 0.72 -13.30
N VAL A 65 -2.72 0.43 -12.96
CA VAL A 65 -3.03 -0.73 -12.11
C VAL A 65 -4.17 -1.53 -12.68
N SER A 66 -4.03 -2.84 -12.72
CA SER A 66 -5.16 -3.75 -12.89
C SER A 66 -5.17 -4.82 -11.81
N VAL A 67 -6.38 -5.24 -11.40
CA VAL A 67 -6.59 -6.27 -10.38
C VAL A 67 -7.61 -7.26 -10.90
N LEU A 68 -7.17 -8.46 -11.23
CA LEU A 68 -7.98 -9.49 -11.89
C LEU A 68 -7.78 -10.86 -11.24
N ARG A 69 -8.58 -11.84 -11.64
CA ARG A 69 -8.40 -13.27 -11.27
C ARG A 69 -7.45 -14.01 -12.19
N TYR A 70 -7.05 -13.39 -13.29
CA TYR A 70 -6.28 -14.01 -14.36
C TYR A 70 -5.03 -13.19 -14.65
N THR A 71 -3.97 -13.87 -15.04
CA THR A 71 -2.78 -13.21 -15.58
C THR A 71 -3.04 -12.73 -17.00
N PRO A 72 -2.31 -11.71 -17.51
CA PRO A 72 -2.38 -11.30 -18.91
C PRO A 72 -2.15 -12.46 -19.88
N LYS A 73 -1.27 -13.41 -19.53
CA LYS A 73 -1.00 -14.60 -20.34
C LYS A 73 -2.21 -15.53 -20.41
N GLU A 74 -2.87 -15.82 -19.28
CA GLU A 74 -4.08 -16.65 -19.25
C GLU A 74 -5.21 -16.04 -20.08
N LEU A 75 -5.38 -14.72 -20.01
CA LEU A 75 -6.35 -14.02 -20.82
C LEU A 75 -6.03 -14.09 -22.31
N ASN A 76 -4.76 -13.90 -22.68
CA ASN A 76 -4.34 -13.95 -24.09
C ASN A 76 -4.44 -15.35 -24.70
N ASP A 77 -4.14 -16.39 -23.94
CA ASP A 77 -4.12 -17.78 -24.41
C ASP A 77 -5.55 -18.37 -24.53
N ALA A 78 -6.49 -17.89 -23.71
CA ALA A 78 -7.88 -18.34 -23.76
C ALA A 78 -8.56 -17.88 -25.05
N LYS A 79 -9.14 -18.84 -25.78
CA LYS A 79 -9.87 -18.56 -27.03
C LYS A 79 -11.34 -18.16 -26.77
N SER A 80 -11.85 -18.53 -25.59
CA SER A 80 -13.21 -18.28 -25.13
C SER A 80 -13.26 -18.28 -23.59
N LEU A 81 -14.34 -17.77 -23.02
CA LEU A 81 -14.50 -17.64 -21.57
C LEU A 81 -14.45 -18.98 -20.82
N ASP A 82 -14.95 -20.05 -21.43
CA ASP A 82 -14.95 -21.41 -20.88
C ASP A 82 -13.54 -22.04 -20.82
N ARG A 83 -12.55 -21.42 -21.45
CA ARG A 83 -11.15 -21.83 -21.41
C ARG A 83 -10.32 -21.13 -20.35
N LEU A 84 -10.91 -20.20 -19.64
CA LEU A 84 -10.22 -19.55 -18.52
C LEU A 84 -10.07 -20.54 -17.35
N PRO A 85 -8.95 -20.50 -16.61
CA PRO A 85 -8.74 -21.36 -15.44
C PRO A 85 -9.67 -20.97 -14.29
N GLU A 86 -9.67 -21.76 -13.23
CA GLU A 86 -10.41 -21.45 -12.00
C GLU A 86 -9.93 -20.15 -11.34
N LYS A 87 -10.88 -19.40 -10.77
CA LYS A 87 -10.65 -18.10 -10.13
C LYS A 87 -10.11 -18.24 -8.68
N ASN A 88 -8.98 -18.87 -8.51
CA ASN A 88 -8.41 -19.16 -7.19
C ASN A 88 -7.37 -18.17 -6.68
N LYS A 89 -7.10 -17.11 -7.42
CA LYS A 89 -6.06 -16.13 -7.14
C LYS A 89 -6.51 -14.70 -7.45
N VAL A 90 -5.77 -13.73 -6.92
CA VAL A 90 -5.86 -12.32 -7.30
C VAL A 90 -4.52 -11.92 -7.88
N ILE A 91 -4.53 -11.39 -9.09
CA ILE A 91 -3.37 -10.87 -9.81
C ILE A 91 -3.43 -9.36 -9.78
N VAL A 92 -2.38 -8.75 -9.28
CA VAL A 92 -2.20 -7.30 -9.27
C VAL A 92 -1.08 -6.96 -10.24
N ASN A 93 -1.40 -6.26 -11.30
CA ASN A 93 -0.42 -5.72 -12.22
C ASN A 93 -0.17 -4.25 -11.84
N LEU A 94 1.10 -3.89 -11.75
CA LEU A 94 1.57 -2.54 -11.45
C LEU A 94 2.50 -2.12 -12.59
N ASP A 95 2.08 -1.16 -13.36
CA ASP A 95 2.81 -0.67 -14.52
C ASP A 95 3.18 0.81 -14.35
N ALA A 96 4.34 1.18 -14.86
CA ALA A 96 4.75 2.58 -14.91
C ALA A 96 3.97 3.35 -15.96
N PHE A 97 3.58 2.67 -17.04
CA PHE A 97 2.90 3.25 -18.16
C PHE A 97 2.24 2.18 -19.02
N GLN A 98 1.01 2.42 -19.43
CA GLN A 98 0.33 1.62 -20.44
C GLN A 98 0.16 2.40 -21.74
N MET A 99 0.35 1.74 -22.86
CA MET A 99 0.15 2.33 -24.18
C MET A 99 -1.32 2.70 -24.39
N GLY A 100 -1.59 3.82 -25.04
CA GLY A 100 -2.93 4.17 -25.46
C GLY A 100 -3.50 3.18 -26.49
N LEU A 101 -4.82 3.16 -26.64
CA LEU A 101 -5.52 2.23 -27.52
C LEU A 101 -5.48 2.66 -29.02
N GLY A 102 -5.31 3.93 -29.28
CA GLY A 102 -5.36 4.46 -30.64
C GLY A 102 -6.77 4.52 -31.23
N GLY A 103 -6.88 4.44 -32.52
CA GLY A 103 -8.14 4.61 -33.26
C GLY A 103 -9.00 3.35 -33.40
N SER A 104 -8.71 2.29 -32.67
CA SER A 104 -9.32 0.94 -32.71
C SER A 104 -8.40 -0.10 -33.36
N SER A 105 -8.84 -1.36 -33.39
CA SER A 105 -8.00 -2.47 -33.92
C SER A 105 -7.57 -2.30 -35.41
N CYS A 106 -8.30 -1.53 -36.19
CA CYS A 106 -8.00 -1.23 -37.60
C CYS A 106 -7.74 0.25 -37.87
N GLY A 107 -7.68 1.07 -36.80
CA GLY A 107 -7.46 2.50 -36.92
C GLY A 107 -5.98 2.92 -36.79
N PRO A 108 -5.70 4.22 -36.81
CA PRO A 108 -4.35 4.73 -36.61
C PRO A 108 -3.82 4.39 -35.21
N ARG A 109 -2.50 4.23 -35.12
CA ARG A 109 -1.80 4.04 -33.84
C ARG A 109 -2.07 5.22 -32.89
N PRO A 110 -1.90 5.03 -31.56
CA PRO A 110 -1.97 6.14 -30.63
C PRO A 110 -0.96 7.24 -31.00
N LEU A 111 -1.28 8.48 -30.65
CA LEU A 111 -0.32 9.58 -30.78
C LEU A 111 0.98 9.25 -30.04
N ALA A 112 2.11 9.74 -30.52
CA ALA A 112 3.44 9.45 -29.97
C ALA A 112 3.51 9.61 -28.44
N LYS A 113 2.85 10.62 -27.87
CA LYS A 113 2.79 10.87 -26.41
C LYS A 113 2.08 9.76 -25.60
N TYR A 114 1.34 8.89 -26.27
CA TYR A 114 0.61 7.76 -25.65
C TYR A 114 1.22 6.40 -26.03
N GLN A 115 2.33 6.39 -26.72
CA GLN A 115 3.05 5.16 -27.05
C GLN A 115 4.09 4.85 -25.98
N THR A 116 4.29 3.58 -25.67
CA THR A 116 5.43 3.12 -24.90
C THR A 116 6.69 3.23 -25.76
N LEU A 117 7.65 4.00 -25.31
CA LEU A 117 8.93 4.13 -25.98
C LEU A 117 9.95 3.18 -25.35
N SER A 118 10.87 2.69 -26.17
CA SER A 118 12.04 1.96 -25.67
C SER A 118 12.94 2.93 -24.89
N GLY A 119 13.37 2.52 -23.72
CA GLY A 119 14.25 3.34 -22.87
C GLY A 119 14.23 2.89 -21.42
N ALA A 120 15.02 3.53 -20.60
CA ALA A 120 15.04 3.28 -19.17
C ALA A 120 13.75 3.82 -18.53
N THR A 121 13.01 2.95 -17.86
CA THR A 121 11.81 3.30 -17.10
C THR A 121 12.00 2.85 -15.66
N ALA A 122 11.70 3.72 -14.71
CA ALA A 122 11.70 3.37 -13.30
C ALA A 122 10.25 3.19 -12.83
N LEU A 123 9.98 2.08 -12.15
CA LEU A 123 8.74 1.81 -11.46
C LEU A 123 9.02 1.77 -9.96
N GLY A 124 8.38 2.65 -9.20
CA GLY A 124 8.50 2.68 -7.75
C GLY A 124 7.12 2.51 -7.10
N PHE A 125 7.00 1.56 -6.19
CA PHE A 125 5.81 1.35 -5.41
C PHE A 125 6.12 0.94 -3.97
N VAL A 126 5.14 1.08 -3.09
CA VAL A 126 5.22 0.73 -1.67
C VAL A 126 4.12 -0.26 -1.35
N LEU A 127 4.46 -1.31 -0.63
CA LEU A 127 3.53 -2.24 -0.01
C LEU A 127 3.45 -1.95 1.49
N ALA A 128 2.24 -1.80 2.02
CA ALA A 128 2.06 -1.48 3.43
C ALA A 128 0.83 -2.21 4.01
N PRO A 129 0.87 -2.64 5.28
CA PRO A 129 -0.27 -3.28 5.94
C PRO A 129 -1.32 -2.27 6.44
N SER A 130 -1.09 -0.97 6.27
CA SER A 130 -2.04 0.08 6.62
C SER A 130 -1.86 1.33 5.77
N SER A 131 -2.91 2.15 5.67
CA SER A 131 -2.87 3.44 4.97
C SER A 131 -1.89 4.43 5.61
N ALA A 132 -1.76 4.40 6.93
CA ALA A 132 -0.82 5.26 7.66
C ALA A 132 0.62 4.97 7.26
N LEU A 133 1.01 3.68 7.19
CA LEU A 133 2.33 3.25 6.78
C LEU A 133 2.60 3.53 5.29
N LEU A 134 1.59 3.36 4.44
CA LEU A 134 1.70 3.73 3.04
C LEU A 134 2.00 5.23 2.88
N ASN A 135 1.22 6.08 3.53
CA ASN A 135 1.42 7.53 3.47
C ASN A 135 2.80 7.93 3.98
N LEU A 136 3.23 7.31 5.06
CA LEU A 136 4.53 7.55 5.68
C LEU A 136 5.68 7.20 4.73
N ALA A 137 5.65 6.03 4.11
CA ALA A 137 6.67 5.62 3.15
C ALA A 137 6.72 6.54 1.92
N ARG A 138 5.57 7.03 1.45
CA ARG A 138 5.46 7.93 0.30
C ARG A 138 5.93 9.36 0.59
N THR A 139 5.81 9.81 1.82
CA THR A 139 6.25 11.16 2.23
C THR A 139 7.70 11.21 2.65
N GLY A 140 8.38 10.07 2.69
CA GLY A 140 9.77 9.96 3.16
C GLY A 140 9.92 10.20 4.66
N LEU A 141 8.82 10.22 5.40
CA LEU A 141 8.85 10.32 6.86
C LEU A 141 9.16 8.95 7.43
N ALA A 142 10.22 8.84 8.19
CA ALA A 142 10.59 7.58 8.83
C ALA A 142 9.51 7.15 9.84
N VAL A 143 9.12 5.88 9.78
CA VAL A 143 8.32 5.28 10.85
C VAL A 143 9.21 5.18 12.09
N PRO A 144 8.81 5.71 13.22
CA PRO A 144 9.59 5.53 14.43
C PRO A 144 9.76 4.04 14.74
N HIS A 145 10.97 3.65 15.07
CA HIS A 145 11.21 2.30 15.60
C HIS A 145 10.54 2.15 16.95
N SER A 146 10.11 0.92 17.26
CA SER A 146 9.60 0.60 18.61
C SER A 146 10.65 0.96 19.65
N PRO A 147 10.25 1.61 20.75
CA PRO A 147 11.19 1.93 21.81
C PRO A 147 11.82 0.67 22.41
N VAL A 148 13.09 0.77 22.76
CA VAL A 148 13.78 -0.25 23.56
C VAL A 148 13.40 -0.03 25.01
N ILE A 149 12.98 -1.09 25.69
CA ILE A 149 12.57 -1.10 27.08
C ILE A 149 13.63 -1.85 27.89
N GLU A 150 14.31 -1.17 28.80
CA GLU A 150 15.31 -1.77 29.65
C GLU A 150 14.94 -1.58 31.10
N ARG A 151 15.32 -2.52 31.97
CA ARG A 151 15.21 -2.42 33.40
C ARG A 151 16.55 -2.77 34.05
N ASP A 152 17.03 -1.94 34.94
CA ASP A 152 18.23 -2.17 35.69
C ASP A 152 18.00 -3.05 36.92
N GLY A 153 19.10 -3.32 37.66
CA GLY A 153 19.09 -4.16 38.87
C GLY A 153 18.28 -3.56 40.03
N ASP A 154 18.05 -2.26 40.03
CA ASP A 154 17.30 -1.54 41.08
C ASP A 154 15.80 -1.43 40.72
N GLY A 155 15.38 -2.01 39.58
CA GLY A 155 14.00 -2.03 39.09
C GLY A 155 13.59 -0.74 38.42
N MET A 156 14.54 0.10 37.98
CA MET A 156 14.25 1.30 37.18
C MET A 156 14.11 0.94 35.71
N VAL A 157 13.00 1.36 35.10
CA VAL A 157 12.72 1.15 33.70
C VAL A 157 13.08 2.40 32.90
N SER A 158 13.89 2.21 31.87
CA SER A 158 14.24 3.23 30.89
C SER A 158 13.70 2.88 29.53
N LEU A 159 13.24 3.90 28.78
CA LEU A 159 12.72 3.78 27.42
C LEU A 159 13.58 4.65 26.51
N THR A 160 14.10 4.04 25.44
CA THR A 160 14.92 4.74 24.45
C THR A 160 14.38 4.54 23.06
N SER A 161 14.51 5.53 22.18
CA SER A 161 14.15 5.44 20.78
C SER A 161 15.36 5.77 19.91
N SER A 162 15.60 4.95 18.89
CA SER A 162 16.59 5.24 17.86
C SER A 162 16.12 6.32 16.86
N THR A 163 14.84 6.70 16.91
CA THR A 163 14.30 7.76 16.08
C THR A 163 14.55 9.13 16.72
N PRO A 164 15.31 10.02 16.08
CA PRO A 164 15.57 11.35 16.63
C PRO A 164 14.27 12.13 16.87
N GLU A 165 14.20 12.86 17.99
CA GLU A 165 13.05 13.72 18.34
C GLU A 165 11.71 12.98 18.46
N ALA A 166 11.70 11.66 18.61
CA ALA A 166 10.48 10.92 18.84
C ALA A 166 9.96 11.11 20.26
N GLU A 167 8.68 11.44 20.40
CA GLU A 167 7.98 11.37 21.67
C GLU A 167 7.71 9.91 22.01
N ILE A 168 8.14 9.47 23.21
CA ILE A 168 7.86 8.11 23.69
C ILE A 168 6.64 8.16 24.62
N LYS A 169 5.67 7.33 24.32
CA LYS A 169 4.51 7.07 25.16
C LYS A 169 4.53 5.64 25.66
N TYR A 170 3.99 5.42 26.85
CA TYR A 170 3.98 4.09 27.44
C TYR A 170 2.75 3.85 28.31
N SER A 171 2.45 2.60 28.54
CA SER A 171 1.48 2.13 29.51
C SER A 171 2.09 1.02 30.37
N VAL A 172 1.65 0.91 31.61
CA VAL A 172 2.05 -0.13 32.56
C VAL A 172 0.84 -0.97 32.91
N ASN A 173 0.98 -2.31 32.87
CA ASN A 173 -0.08 -3.26 33.21
C ASN A 173 -1.42 -2.97 32.49
N LYS A 174 -1.35 -2.61 31.21
CA LYS A 174 -2.53 -2.21 30.41
C LYS A 174 -3.29 -1.00 30.98
N GLY A 175 -2.66 -0.21 31.80
CA GLY A 175 -3.21 1.04 32.33
C GLY A 175 -3.22 2.18 31.32
N PRO A 176 -3.54 3.42 31.74
CA PRO A 176 -3.60 4.57 30.86
C PRO A 176 -2.24 4.92 30.28
N GLU A 177 -2.27 5.47 29.06
CA GLU A 177 -1.11 5.96 28.34
C GLU A 177 -0.49 7.18 29.02
N LYS A 178 0.83 7.22 29.12
CA LYS A 178 1.64 8.30 29.70
C LYS A 178 2.75 8.69 28.75
N THR A 179 3.15 9.95 28.74
CA THR A 179 4.35 10.41 28.03
C THR A 179 5.59 10.12 28.87
N TYR A 180 6.57 9.47 28.27
CA TYR A 180 7.84 9.18 28.93
C TYR A 180 8.73 10.43 28.96
N ARG A 181 9.22 10.76 30.16
CA ARG A 181 10.16 11.87 30.34
C ARG A 181 11.42 11.43 31.08
N ASN A 182 11.25 10.55 32.04
CA ASN A 182 12.35 10.06 32.90
C ASN A 182 12.15 8.59 33.23
N PRO A 183 13.22 7.86 33.60
CA PRO A 183 13.11 6.50 34.13
C PRO A 183 12.15 6.42 35.30
N PHE A 184 11.42 5.33 35.41
CA PHE A 184 10.45 5.11 36.48
C PHE A 184 10.64 3.73 37.12
N LYS A 185 10.28 3.61 38.42
CA LYS A 185 10.42 2.37 39.15
C LYS A 185 9.27 1.41 38.87
N LEU A 186 9.58 0.19 38.43
CA LEU A 186 8.63 -0.90 38.24
C LEU A 186 9.27 -2.23 38.62
N PRO A 187 9.09 -2.69 39.87
CA PRO A 187 9.66 -3.96 40.32
C PRO A 187 9.15 -5.16 39.53
N GLU A 188 7.85 -5.21 39.28
CA GLU A 188 7.17 -6.26 38.49
C GLU A 188 6.07 -5.65 37.63
N GLY A 189 5.81 -6.25 36.47
CA GLY A 189 4.72 -5.82 35.60
C GLY A 189 5.07 -5.86 34.13
N GLU A 190 4.13 -5.41 33.31
CA GLU A 190 4.24 -5.32 31.86
C GLU A 190 4.34 -3.85 31.44
N VAL A 191 5.30 -3.55 30.59
CA VAL A 191 5.43 -2.21 29.95
C VAL A 191 5.21 -2.36 28.47
N ARG A 192 4.34 -1.51 27.92
CA ARG A 192 4.18 -1.29 26.48
C ARG A 192 4.57 0.13 26.16
N ALA A 193 5.36 0.33 25.14
CA ALA A 193 5.84 1.64 24.73
C ALA A 193 5.75 1.85 23.22
N TRP A 194 5.44 3.08 22.85
CA TRP A 194 5.34 3.54 21.44
C TRP A 194 6.22 4.77 21.27
N ALA A 195 6.87 4.87 20.13
CA ALA A 195 7.48 6.11 19.68
C ALA A 195 6.58 6.80 18.66
N ALA A 196 6.43 8.10 18.75
CA ALA A 196 5.69 8.91 17.78
C ALA A 196 6.58 10.02 17.24
N SER A 197 6.62 10.21 15.91
CA SER A 197 7.37 11.30 15.32
C SER A 197 6.56 12.60 15.39
N MET A 198 7.16 13.64 15.94
CA MET A 198 6.55 14.99 16.00
C MET A 198 6.45 15.65 14.63
N LYS A 199 7.34 15.31 13.69
CA LYS A 199 7.37 15.91 12.32
C LYS A 199 6.27 15.38 11.40
N SER A 200 5.66 14.24 11.72
CA SER A 200 4.69 13.56 10.84
C SER A 200 3.27 13.53 11.37
N GLY A 201 2.90 14.43 12.26
CA GLY A 201 1.53 14.47 12.78
C GLY A 201 1.17 13.27 13.66
N LYS A 202 2.07 12.83 14.53
CA LYS A 202 1.87 11.76 15.53
C LYS A 202 1.65 10.37 14.94
N VAL A 203 2.46 9.97 13.96
CA VAL A 203 2.45 8.57 13.51
C VAL A 203 3.17 7.70 14.54
N PRO A 204 2.48 6.76 15.19
CA PRO A 204 3.11 5.86 16.15
C PRO A 204 4.00 4.83 15.47
N SER A 205 4.90 4.20 16.22
CA SER A 205 5.64 3.02 15.77
C SER A 205 4.67 1.91 15.32
N THR A 206 5.08 1.11 14.36
CA THR A 206 4.25 0.05 13.74
C THR A 206 3.76 -1.01 14.70
N SER A 207 4.51 -1.21 15.79
CA SER A 207 4.13 -2.07 16.91
C SER A 207 4.68 -1.49 18.20
N PRO A 208 3.99 -1.68 19.33
CA PRO A 208 4.55 -1.30 20.61
C PRO A 208 5.76 -2.18 20.94
N GLY A 209 6.78 -1.60 21.56
CA GLY A 209 7.73 -2.36 22.33
C GLY A 209 7.00 -2.94 23.54
N GLU A 210 7.18 -4.23 23.82
CA GLU A 210 6.51 -4.90 24.94
C GLU A 210 7.51 -5.70 25.73
N ARG A 211 7.48 -5.54 27.06
CA ARG A 211 8.36 -6.28 27.96
C ARG A 211 7.67 -6.55 29.30
N LYS A 212 7.76 -7.78 29.75
CA LYS A 212 7.36 -8.21 31.10
C LYS A 212 8.60 -8.33 31.98
N PHE A 213 8.46 -7.88 33.20
CA PHE A 213 9.49 -7.93 34.21
C PHE A 213 9.03 -8.70 35.45
#